data_a269f07e5f4d7a6bd94ce21203bdf5db
#
_entry.id   a269f07e5f4d7a6bd94ce21203bdf5db
#
_cell.length_a   1.000
_cell.length_b   1.000
_cell.length_c   1.000
_cell.angle_alpha   90.00
_cell.angle_beta   90.00
_cell.angle_gamma   90.00
#
_symmetry.space_group_name_H-M   'P 1'
#
loop_
_entity.id
_entity.type
_entity.pdbx_description
1 polymer ?
#
loop_
_entity_poly.entity_id
_entity_poly.type
_entity_poly.pdbx_seq_one_letter_code
_entity_poly.pdbx_strand_id
1 'polypeptide(L)'
;MPEDYIKASTSNEVTALLRRHGEKARVIGGGTMLYELESRGLLSGVTTLIDISKLGLDYVKEDSSGLRIGASTTFTDALRSKQINSRPAFGALADALSAIRPVQVRNMATLGGAISSGLPGLDLPPASVAVRAKIALAGSRGRRTLDVEDFFLGFLETALKRGEFLMEVRVPRPPAHTGSAFQKLETNSVDWAVLSVATSVTLKNDKVSNARIVFGGGVVGAVPMRATEAEEAMVEAAATEDVIGRAAEEASRSTEFADDERASADYRRQVARVLVRESLSNSVERARRDKG
;
A
#
# COMPACT_ATOMS: atom_id res chain seq x y z
N MET A 1 -2.62 21.17 18.68
CA MET A 1 -2.65 19.77 19.17
C MET A 1 -4.09 19.40 19.50
N PRO A 2 -4.52 18.14 19.27
CA PRO A 2 -5.85 17.67 19.66
C PRO A 2 -6.07 17.84 21.18
N GLU A 3 -7.29 18.25 21.55
CA GLU A 3 -7.68 18.50 22.95
C GLU A 3 -8.23 17.22 23.60
N ASP A 4 -8.89 16.37 22.79
CA ASP A 4 -9.55 15.15 23.26
C ASP A 4 -8.86 13.90 22.69
N TYR A 5 -8.68 12.90 23.55
CA TYR A 5 -8.21 11.56 23.18
C TYR A 5 -9.18 10.51 23.73
N ILE A 6 -9.92 9.84 22.83
CA ILE A 6 -10.99 8.90 23.18
C ILE A 6 -10.60 7.50 22.73
N LYS A 7 -10.48 6.55 23.68
CA LYS A 7 -10.30 5.13 23.37
C LYS A 7 -11.64 4.45 23.14
N ALA A 8 -11.97 4.20 21.89
CA ALA A 8 -13.19 3.51 21.52
C ALA A 8 -13.08 1.99 21.78
N SER A 9 -14.16 1.40 22.25
CA SER A 9 -14.25 -0.02 22.59
C SER A 9 -15.01 -0.84 21.54
N THR A 10 -15.77 -0.17 20.66
CA THR A 10 -16.54 -0.82 19.59
C THR A 10 -16.48 -0.04 18.28
N SER A 11 -16.67 -0.72 17.16
CA SER A 11 -16.76 -0.08 15.84
C SER A 11 -17.94 0.91 15.76
N ASN A 12 -19.05 0.63 16.44
CA ASN A 12 -20.21 1.54 16.49
C ASN A 12 -19.87 2.83 17.22
N GLU A 13 -19.10 2.75 18.30
CA GLU A 13 -18.62 3.93 19.03
C GLU A 13 -17.72 4.80 18.15
N VAL A 14 -16.76 4.21 17.41
CA VAL A 14 -15.91 4.93 16.45
C VAL A 14 -16.76 5.67 15.43
N THR A 15 -17.71 4.99 14.80
CA THR A 15 -18.56 5.61 13.77
C THR A 15 -19.45 6.71 14.32
N ALA A 16 -19.95 6.55 15.55
CA ALA A 16 -20.75 7.57 16.24
C ALA A 16 -19.91 8.83 16.54
N LEU A 17 -18.69 8.64 17.07
CA LEU A 17 -17.75 9.73 17.36
C LEU A 17 -17.33 10.47 16.09
N LEU A 18 -16.98 9.75 15.01
CA LEU A 18 -16.65 10.35 13.72
C LEU A 18 -17.80 11.16 13.14
N ARG A 19 -19.03 10.70 13.29
CA ARG A 19 -20.22 11.48 12.87
C ARG A 19 -20.45 12.72 13.71
N ARG A 20 -20.28 12.60 15.03
CA ARG A 20 -20.47 13.69 16.00
C ARG A 20 -19.47 14.83 15.77
N HIS A 21 -18.18 14.48 15.66
CA HIS A 21 -17.10 15.46 15.57
C HIS A 21 -16.76 15.86 14.12
N GLY A 22 -17.14 15.03 13.12
CA GLY A 22 -16.93 15.32 11.70
C GLY A 22 -15.45 15.51 11.37
N GLU A 23 -15.14 16.60 10.68
CA GLU A 23 -13.78 16.92 10.26
C GLU A 23 -12.82 17.27 11.40
N LYS A 24 -13.35 17.55 12.58
CA LYS A 24 -12.56 17.80 13.79
C LYS A 24 -12.01 16.52 14.43
N ALA A 25 -12.43 15.34 13.97
CA ALA A 25 -11.94 14.06 14.48
C ALA A 25 -11.07 13.31 13.49
N ARG A 26 -10.09 12.59 14.02
CA ARG A 26 -9.29 11.60 13.25
C ARG A 26 -9.20 10.30 14.04
N VAL A 27 -9.23 9.19 13.29
CA VAL A 27 -8.90 7.87 13.85
C VAL A 27 -7.41 7.76 14.05
N ILE A 28 -6.96 7.24 15.17
CA ILE A 28 -5.57 6.93 15.46
C ILE A 28 -5.38 5.43 15.65
N GLY A 29 -4.44 4.87 14.88
CA GLY A 29 -3.80 3.59 15.17
C GLY A 29 -2.46 3.83 15.84
N GLY A 30 -1.35 3.74 15.09
CA GLY A 30 -0.01 3.98 15.63
C GLY A 30 0.44 5.45 15.75
N GLY A 31 -0.31 6.40 15.20
CA GLY A 31 -0.06 7.84 15.32
C GLY A 31 1.10 8.41 14.49
N THR A 32 1.93 7.59 13.84
CA THR A 32 3.13 8.04 13.12
C THR A 32 2.81 9.04 12.00
N MET A 33 1.74 8.79 11.23
CA MET A 33 1.30 9.72 10.20
C MET A 33 0.66 10.98 10.75
N LEU A 34 -0.09 10.89 11.85
CA LEU A 34 -0.69 12.07 12.48
C LEU A 34 0.39 13.01 13.02
N TYR A 35 1.47 12.45 13.59
CA TYR A 35 2.62 13.22 14.02
C TYR A 35 3.29 13.96 12.85
N GLU A 36 3.50 13.27 11.73
CA GLU A 36 4.09 13.86 10.51
C GLU A 36 3.20 14.96 9.92
N LEU A 37 1.88 14.74 9.84
CA LEU A 37 0.93 15.74 9.36
C LEU A 37 0.85 16.96 10.29
N GLU A 38 0.90 16.73 11.59
CA GLU A 38 0.93 17.83 12.59
C GLU A 38 2.19 18.68 12.44
N SER A 39 3.36 18.05 12.29
CA SER A 39 4.64 18.76 12.12
C SER A 39 4.68 19.65 10.88
N ARG A 40 3.84 19.33 9.88
CA ARG A 40 3.69 20.10 8.62
C ARG A 40 2.49 21.07 8.66
N GLY A 41 1.79 21.18 9.79
CA GLY A 41 0.60 22.02 9.92
C GLY A 41 -0.64 21.52 9.16
N LEU A 42 -0.64 20.26 8.72
CA LEU A 42 -1.72 19.65 7.92
C LEU A 42 -2.85 19.05 8.76
N LEU A 43 -2.78 19.13 10.10
CA LEU A 43 -3.85 18.73 11.03
C LEU A 43 -4.60 19.91 11.66
N SER A 44 -4.53 21.08 11.05
CA SER A 44 -5.27 22.25 11.54
C SER A 44 -6.76 21.96 11.66
N GLY A 45 -7.34 22.34 12.82
CA GLY A 45 -8.77 22.13 13.11
C GLY A 45 -9.12 20.72 13.64
N VAL A 46 -8.19 19.80 13.72
CA VAL A 46 -8.41 18.50 14.37
C VAL A 46 -8.29 18.67 15.89
N THR A 47 -9.39 18.46 16.62
CA THR A 47 -9.47 18.59 18.08
C THR A 47 -9.62 17.26 18.80
N THR A 48 -10.04 16.18 18.10
CA THR A 48 -10.36 14.90 18.71
C THR A 48 -9.64 13.74 18.03
N LEU A 49 -8.91 12.93 18.78
CA LEU A 49 -8.36 11.66 18.33
C LEU A 49 -9.18 10.49 18.87
N ILE A 50 -9.54 9.55 17.97
CA ILE A 50 -10.32 8.36 18.30
C ILE A 50 -9.41 7.16 18.16
N ASP A 51 -8.95 6.61 19.28
CA ASP A 51 -8.05 5.46 19.35
C ASP A 51 -8.83 4.16 19.17
N ILE A 52 -8.40 3.35 18.19
CA ILE A 52 -9.00 2.06 17.85
C ILE A 52 -8.23 0.85 18.39
N SER A 53 -7.26 1.04 19.26
CA SER A 53 -6.40 -0.04 19.80
C SER A 53 -7.16 -1.11 20.56
N LYS A 54 -8.34 -0.81 21.12
CA LYS A 54 -9.18 -1.75 21.84
C LYS A 54 -10.14 -2.56 20.98
N LEU A 55 -10.16 -2.35 19.66
CA LEU A 55 -11.10 -3.03 18.76
C LEU A 55 -10.70 -4.46 18.37
N GLY A 56 -9.52 -4.94 18.78
CA GLY A 56 -8.99 -6.25 18.39
C GLY A 56 -8.74 -6.35 16.88
N LEU A 57 -8.26 -5.25 16.27
CA LEU A 57 -7.92 -5.16 14.84
C LEU A 57 -6.42 -5.37 14.59
N ASP A 58 -5.71 -6.06 15.47
CA ASP A 58 -4.28 -6.35 15.48
C ASP A 58 -4.03 -7.81 15.13
N TYR A 59 -4.42 -8.25 13.95
CA TYR A 59 -4.31 -9.65 13.52
C TYR A 59 -3.84 -9.79 12.08
N VAL A 60 -3.17 -10.91 11.79
CA VAL A 60 -2.91 -11.44 10.45
C VAL A 60 -3.48 -12.86 10.41
N LYS A 61 -4.46 -13.09 9.53
CA LYS A 61 -5.15 -14.36 9.35
C LYS A 61 -5.20 -14.74 7.90
N GLU A 62 -5.11 -16.04 7.62
CA GLU A 62 -5.29 -16.58 6.28
C GLU A 62 -6.43 -17.59 6.31
N ASP A 63 -7.31 -17.54 5.33
CA ASP A 63 -8.40 -18.48 5.12
C ASP A 63 -8.52 -18.85 3.62
N SER A 64 -9.57 -19.56 3.25
CA SER A 64 -9.79 -19.93 1.84
C SER A 64 -9.97 -18.75 0.89
N SER A 65 -10.34 -17.57 1.39
CA SER A 65 -10.50 -16.36 0.59
C SER A 65 -9.20 -15.57 0.39
N GLY A 66 -8.18 -15.84 1.22
CA GLY A 66 -6.89 -15.17 1.17
C GLY A 66 -6.42 -14.65 2.52
N LEU A 67 -5.59 -13.61 2.49
CA LEU A 67 -4.99 -12.98 3.66
C LEU A 67 -5.87 -11.84 4.17
N ARG A 68 -6.07 -11.79 5.49
CA ARG A 68 -6.82 -10.75 6.19
C ARG A 68 -5.94 -10.11 7.26
N ILE A 69 -5.77 -8.80 7.18
CA ILE A 69 -4.90 -8.04 8.09
C ILE A 69 -5.73 -6.92 8.73
N GLY A 70 -5.85 -6.96 10.05
CA GLY A 70 -6.58 -5.94 10.78
C GLY A 70 -5.89 -4.57 10.72
N ALA A 71 -6.68 -3.50 10.76
CA ALA A 71 -6.19 -2.13 10.56
C ALA A 71 -5.17 -1.67 11.60
N SER A 72 -5.23 -2.19 12.82
CA SER A 72 -4.30 -1.87 13.91
C SER A 72 -3.05 -2.74 13.94
N THR A 73 -2.91 -3.72 13.00
CA THR A 73 -1.70 -4.53 12.90
C THR A 73 -0.50 -3.63 12.58
N THR A 74 0.53 -3.70 13.42
CA THR A 74 1.75 -2.93 13.20
C THR A 74 2.57 -3.50 12.04
N PHE A 75 3.45 -2.70 11.46
CA PHE A 75 4.36 -3.18 10.42
C PHE A 75 5.27 -4.29 10.95
N THR A 76 5.73 -4.18 12.20
CA THR A 76 6.53 -5.23 12.85
C THR A 76 5.75 -6.53 13.00
N ASP A 77 4.48 -6.49 13.43
CA ASP A 77 3.68 -7.70 13.60
C ASP A 77 3.34 -8.34 12.26
N ALA A 78 3.04 -7.52 11.26
CA ALA A 78 2.84 -7.99 9.88
C ALA A 78 4.10 -8.70 9.34
N LEU A 79 5.29 -8.10 9.53
CA LEU A 79 6.58 -8.70 9.12
C LEU A 79 6.94 -9.98 9.89
N ARG A 80 6.50 -10.13 11.13
CA ARG A 80 6.69 -11.37 11.91
C ARG A 80 5.72 -12.48 11.52
N SER A 81 4.66 -12.15 10.79
CA SER A 81 3.66 -13.11 10.37
C SER A 81 4.21 -14.07 9.32
N LYS A 82 4.10 -15.36 9.59
CA LYS A 82 4.46 -16.40 8.61
C LYS A 82 3.59 -16.32 7.34
N GLN A 83 2.33 -15.92 7.46
CA GLN A 83 1.39 -15.79 6.36
C GLN A 83 1.87 -14.78 5.30
N ILE A 84 2.57 -13.73 5.71
CA ILE A 84 3.14 -12.74 4.78
C ILE A 84 4.51 -13.21 4.29
N ASN A 85 5.40 -13.61 5.21
CA ASN A 85 6.80 -13.87 4.85
C ASN A 85 7.05 -15.18 4.10
N SER A 86 6.20 -16.19 4.25
CA SER A 86 6.41 -17.49 3.59
C SER A 86 5.81 -17.58 2.19
N ARG A 87 5.06 -16.58 1.76
CA ARG A 87 4.36 -16.60 0.47
C ARG A 87 5.01 -15.66 -0.54
N PRO A 88 5.60 -16.19 -1.62
CA PRO A 88 6.15 -15.40 -2.72
C PRO A 88 5.16 -14.38 -3.30
N ALA A 89 3.88 -14.72 -3.33
CA ALA A 89 2.82 -13.85 -3.82
C ALA A 89 2.57 -12.59 -2.96
N PHE A 90 2.99 -12.59 -1.68
CA PHE A 90 2.88 -11.45 -0.77
C PHE A 90 4.21 -10.71 -0.59
N GLY A 91 5.21 -11.04 -1.41
CA GLY A 91 6.55 -10.47 -1.33
C GLY A 91 6.57 -8.95 -1.41
N ALA A 92 5.72 -8.34 -2.26
CA ALA A 92 5.62 -6.89 -2.36
C ALA A 92 5.20 -6.23 -1.03
N LEU A 93 4.29 -6.85 -0.27
CA LEU A 93 3.91 -6.36 1.06
C LEU A 93 5.07 -6.49 2.05
N ALA A 94 5.75 -7.64 2.07
CA ALA A 94 6.90 -7.87 2.95
C ALA A 94 8.04 -6.88 2.64
N ASP A 95 8.35 -6.66 1.37
CA ASP A 95 9.40 -5.73 0.93
C ASP A 95 9.03 -4.29 1.32
N ALA A 96 7.80 -3.84 1.06
CA ALA A 96 7.32 -2.49 1.39
C ALA A 96 7.35 -2.23 2.91
N LEU A 97 6.91 -3.20 3.72
CA LEU A 97 6.97 -3.11 5.17
C LEU A 97 8.41 -3.07 5.69
N SER A 98 9.33 -3.82 5.05
CA SER A 98 10.75 -3.88 5.40
C SER A 98 11.50 -2.61 4.99
N ALA A 99 11.02 -1.92 3.94
CA ALA A 99 11.61 -0.69 3.44
C ALA A 99 11.55 0.46 4.47
N ILE A 100 10.64 0.41 5.42
CA ILE A 100 10.60 1.33 6.57
C ILE A 100 11.68 0.90 7.57
N ARG A 101 12.87 1.47 7.48
CA ARG A 101 14.04 1.03 8.25
C ARG A 101 13.98 1.34 9.75
N PRO A 102 13.49 2.52 10.22
CA PRO A 102 13.42 2.81 11.65
C PRO A 102 12.47 1.84 12.37
N VAL A 103 13.03 1.05 13.26
CA VAL A 103 12.31 0.04 14.05
C VAL A 103 11.20 0.65 14.90
N GLN A 104 11.45 1.85 15.42
CA GLN A 104 10.47 2.60 16.22
C GLN A 104 9.23 2.93 15.42
N VAL A 105 9.41 3.35 14.16
CA VAL A 105 8.28 3.62 13.24
C VAL A 105 7.54 2.33 12.94
N ARG A 106 8.24 1.24 12.58
CA ARG A 106 7.59 -0.06 12.30
C ARG A 106 6.80 -0.64 13.47
N ASN A 107 7.26 -0.40 14.71
CA ASN A 107 6.57 -0.86 15.91
C ASN A 107 5.27 -0.09 16.20
N MET A 108 5.09 1.08 15.62
CA MET A 108 3.93 1.93 15.83
C MET A 108 3.05 2.08 14.59
N ALA A 109 3.65 2.27 13.41
CA ALA A 109 2.90 2.40 12.16
C ALA A 109 2.04 1.17 11.92
N THR A 110 0.78 1.40 11.54
CA THR A 110 -0.20 0.34 11.27
C THR A 110 -0.59 0.31 9.80
N LEU A 111 -1.00 -0.86 9.29
CA LEU A 111 -1.44 -1.01 7.91
C LEU A 111 -2.64 -0.09 7.61
N GLY A 112 -3.61 -0.04 8.51
CA GLY A 112 -4.78 0.82 8.36
C GLY A 112 -4.40 2.30 8.32
N GLY A 113 -3.47 2.73 9.18
CA GLY A 113 -2.99 4.10 9.21
C GLY A 113 -2.28 4.51 7.92
N ALA A 114 -1.38 3.66 7.40
CA ALA A 114 -0.66 3.93 6.16
C ALA A 114 -1.60 4.05 4.95
N ILE A 115 -2.56 3.14 4.81
CA ILE A 115 -3.53 3.18 3.70
C ILE A 115 -4.49 4.35 3.85
N SER A 116 -5.05 4.57 5.06
CA SER A 116 -6.03 5.63 5.28
C SER A 116 -5.46 7.05 5.17
N SER A 117 -4.14 7.21 5.19
CA SER A 117 -3.52 8.53 5.08
C SER A 117 -3.69 9.18 3.70
N GLY A 118 -3.83 8.39 2.65
CA GLY A 118 -3.86 8.90 1.27
C GLY A 118 -2.57 9.62 0.84
N LEU A 119 -1.44 9.31 1.51
CA LEU A 119 -0.17 9.97 1.21
C LEU A 119 0.59 9.21 0.10
N PRO A 120 0.93 9.87 -1.02
CA PRO A 120 1.45 9.20 -2.22
C PRO A 120 2.85 8.63 -2.06
N GLY A 121 3.67 9.18 -1.17
CA GLY A 121 5.06 8.75 -0.96
C GLY A 121 5.23 7.51 -0.07
N LEU A 122 4.13 6.94 0.44
CA LEU A 122 4.20 5.75 1.27
C LEU A 122 4.39 4.47 0.44
N ASP A 123 5.09 3.49 1.04
CA ASP A 123 5.48 2.25 0.37
C ASP A 123 4.33 1.23 0.27
N LEU A 124 3.45 1.20 1.26
CA LEU A 124 2.37 0.22 1.36
C LEU A 124 1.23 0.40 0.33
N PRO A 125 0.81 1.62 -0.06
CA PRO A 125 -0.23 1.81 -1.08
C PRO A 125 0.07 1.11 -2.41
N PRO A 126 1.19 1.34 -3.12
CA PRO A 126 1.48 0.67 -4.38
C PRO A 126 1.63 -0.85 -4.23
N ALA A 127 2.25 -1.33 -3.13
CA ALA A 127 2.34 -2.75 -2.83
C ALA A 127 0.95 -3.39 -2.67
N SER A 128 0.01 -2.71 -2.01
CA SER A 128 -1.37 -3.17 -1.83
C SER A 128 -2.14 -3.24 -3.14
N VAL A 129 -1.93 -2.28 -4.05
CA VAL A 129 -2.53 -2.30 -5.40
C VAL A 129 -1.96 -3.45 -6.22
N ALA A 130 -0.64 -3.68 -6.17
CA ALA A 130 0.01 -4.75 -6.91
C ALA A 130 -0.52 -6.15 -6.52
N VAL A 131 -0.77 -6.39 -5.23
CA VAL A 131 -1.33 -7.66 -4.73
C VAL A 131 -2.88 -7.69 -4.76
N ARG A 132 -3.53 -6.72 -5.42
CA ARG A 132 -5.00 -6.65 -5.57
C ARG A 132 -5.74 -6.61 -4.24
N ALA A 133 -5.20 -5.92 -3.26
CA ALA A 133 -5.84 -5.81 -1.95
C ALA A 133 -7.22 -5.13 -2.07
N LYS A 134 -8.11 -5.55 -1.18
CA LYS A 134 -9.39 -4.90 -0.92
C LYS A 134 -9.37 -4.35 0.49
N ILE A 135 -10.12 -3.31 0.73
CA ILE A 135 -10.25 -2.72 2.05
C ILE A 135 -11.69 -2.83 2.54
N ALA A 136 -11.84 -3.23 3.79
CA ALA A 136 -13.12 -3.27 4.47
C ALA A 136 -13.25 -2.05 5.38
N LEU A 137 -14.28 -1.28 5.13
CA LEU A 137 -14.63 -0.07 5.87
C LEU A 137 -15.85 -0.33 6.75
N ALA A 138 -15.87 0.27 7.93
CA ALA A 138 -17.05 0.34 8.77
C ALA A 138 -17.60 1.76 8.80
N GLY A 139 -18.90 1.88 8.76
CA GLY A 139 -19.62 3.13 8.85
C GLY A 139 -20.99 2.93 9.51
N SER A 140 -21.71 3.99 9.74
CA SER A 140 -23.02 3.96 10.43
C SER A 140 -24.12 3.15 9.70
N ARG A 141 -23.94 2.92 8.38
CA ARG A 141 -24.86 2.12 7.56
C ARG A 141 -24.39 0.68 7.37
N GLY A 142 -23.42 0.23 8.15
CA GLY A 142 -22.84 -1.10 8.06
C GLY A 142 -21.42 -1.10 7.49
N ARG A 143 -21.03 -2.22 6.90
CA ARG A 143 -19.68 -2.42 6.32
C ARG A 143 -19.76 -2.42 4.80
N ARG A 144 -18.71 -1.91 4.15
CA ARG A 144 -18.52 -2.04 2.70
C ARG A 144 -17.08 -2.42 2.41
N THR A 145 -16.88 -3.05 1.26
CA THR A 145 -15.55 -3.41 0.75
C THR A 145 -15.39 -2.79 -0.63
N LEU A 146 -14.18 -2.30 -0.93
CA LEU A 146 -13.82 -1.79 -2.24
C LEU A 146 -12.39 -2.23 -2.58
N ASP A 147 -12.03 -2.20 -3.84
CA ASP A 147 -10.65 -2.41 -4.27
C ASP A 147 -9.77 -1.27 -3.75
N VAL A 148 -8.55 -1.59 -3.32
CA VAL A 148 -7.64 -0.57 -2.77
C VAL A 148 -7.24 0.45 -3.84
N GLU A 149 -7.26 0.05 -5.11
CA GLU A 149 -7.00 0.92 -6.26
C GLU A 149 -8.03 2.07 -6.32
N ASP A 150 -9.30 1.79 -6.05
CA ASP A 150 -10.39 2.77 -6.04
C ASP A 150 -10.46 3.62 -4.74
N PHE A 151 -9.56 3.35 -3.82
CA PHE A 151 -9.57 4.02 -2.52
C PHE A 151 -8.81 5.34 -2.52
N PHE A 152 -7.76 5.46 -3.31
CA PHE A 152 -6.93 6.66 -3.39
C PHE A 152 -7.49 7.62 -4.44
N LEU A 153 -7.85 8.84 -4.05
CA LEU A 153 -8.46 9.83 -4.93
C LEU A 153 -7.53 11.01 -5.26
N GLY A 154 -6.53 11.24 -4.42
CA GLY A 154 -5.57 12.33 -4.57
C GLY A 154 -4.68 12.48 -3.35
N PHE A 155 -3.97 13.60 -3.29
CA PHE A 155 -3.08 13.92 -2.17
C PHE A 155 -3.87 14.07 -0.87
N LEU A 156 -3.63 13.17 0.11
CA LEU A 156 -4.35 13.06 1.38
C LEU A 156 -5.87 12.86 1.22
N GLU A 157 -6.30 12.46 0.03
CA GLU A 157 -7.71 12.24 -0.28
C GLU A 157 -7.99 10.76 -0.56
N THR A 158 -9.01 10.23 0.12
CA THR A 158 -9.42 8.83 0.01
C THR A 158 -10.94 8.70 -0.13
N ALA A 159 -11.40 7.52 -0.56
CA ALA A 159 -12.83 7.21 -0.69
C ALA A 159 -13.55 6.97 0.65
N LEU A 160 -12.93 7.29 1.80
CA LEU A 160 -13.59 7.30 3.11
C LEU A 160 -14.70 8.32 3.12
N LYS A 161 -15.91 7.87 3.47
CA LYS A 161 -17.05 8.75 3.68
C LYS A 161 -17.08 9.22 5.14
N ARG A 162 -17.77 10.35 5.39
CA ARG A 162 -17.97 10.86 6.74
C ARG A 162 -18.52 9.79 7.67
N GLY A 163 -17.84 9.54 8.78
CA GLY A 163 -18.21 8.51 9.74
C GLY A 163 -17.75 7.09 9.40
N GLU A 164 -16.91 6.92 8.38
CA GLU A 164 -16.28 5.63 8.05
C GLU A 164 -14.84 5.56 8.55
N PHE A 165 -14.39 4.36 8.82
CA PHE A 165 -12.97 4.07 9.07
C PHE A 165 -12.57 2.70 8.52
N LEU A 166 -11.29 2.51 8.25
CA LEU A 166 -10.73 1.27 7.74
C LEU A 166 -10.59 0.25 8.87
N MET A 167 -11.15 -0.92 8.68
CA MET A 167 -11.09 -2.03 9.65
C MET A 167 -10.10 -3.12 9.27
N GLU A 168 -9.98 -3.43 7.99
CA GLU A 168 -9.25 -4.61 7.53
C GLU A 168 -8.76 -4.41 6.10
N VAL A 169 -7.54 -4.86 5.84
CA VAL A 169 -6.98 -5.06 4.49
C VAL A 169 -7.12 -6.54 4.15
N ARG A 170 -7.67 -6.85 2.99
CA ARG A 170 -7.88 -8.20 2.47
C ARG A 170 -7.08 -8.39 1.20
N VAL A 171 -6.21 -9.37 1.16
CA VAL A 171 -5.52 -9.76 -0.08
C VAL A 171 -6.14 -11.05 -0.58
N PRO A 172 -6.78 -11.06 -1.75
CA PRO A 172 -7.38 -12.26 -2.31
C PRO A 172 -6.35 -13.40 -2.41
N ARG A 173 -6.81 -14.64 -2.30
CA ARG A 173 -5.92 -15.78 -2.50
C ARG A 173 -5.33 -15.72 -3.90
N PRO A 174 -3.98 -15.62 -4.01
CA PRO A 174 -3.33 -15.55 -5.31
C PRO A 174 -3.41 -16.91 -6.03
N PRO A 175 -3.44 -16.94 -7.36
CA PRO A 175 -3.20 -18.16 -8.10
C PRO A 175 -1.83 -18.75 -7.75
N ALA A 176 -1.66 -20.06 -7.97
CA ALA A 176 -0.34 -20.70 -7.90
C ALA A 176 0.64 -20.03 -8.89
N HIS A 177 1.92 -20.13 -8.60
CA HIS A 177 3.00 -19.51 -9.39
C HIS A 177 2.85 -17.98 -9.49
N THR A 178 2.44 -17.35 -8.40
CA THR A 178 2.41 -15.90 -8.26
C THR A 178 3.56 -15.43 -7.39
N GLY A 179 4.30 -14.44 -7.87
CA GLY A 179 5.31 -13.72 -7.11
C GLY A 179 5.08 -12.23 -7.17
N SER A 180 5.42 -11.52 -6.11
CA SER A 180 5.36 -10.06 -6.09
C SER A 180 6.60 -9.47 -5.41
N ALA A 181 6.94 -8.23 -5.76
CA ALA A 181 8.11 -7.53 -5.22
C ALA A 181 7.84 -6.03 -5.14
N PHE A 182 8.61 -5.35 -4.31
CA PHE A 182 8.60 -3.90 -4.18
C PHE A 182 10.03 -3.37 -4.19
N GLN A 183 10.24 -2.25 -4.89
CA GLN A 183 11.51 -1.52 -4.95
C GLN A 183 11.25 -0.03 -4.77
N LYS A 184 12.17 0.69 -4.14
CA LYS A 184 12.10 2.15 -4.06
C LYS A 184 13.45 2.82 -4.18
N LEU A 185 13.44 4.06 -4.68
CA LEU A 185 14.50 5.03 -4.52
C LEU A 185 14.14 5.96 -3.37
N GLU A 186 15.04 6.13 -2.43
CA GLU A 186 14.95 7.07 -1.32
C GLU A 186 16.24 7.89 -1.21
N THR A 187 16.16 9.10 -0.68
CA THR A 187 17.35 9.97 -0.49
C THR A 187 18.16 9.49 0.70
N ASN A 188 17.48 9.07 1.75
CA ASN A 188 18.09 8.46 2.93
C ASN A 188 17.11 7.42 3.53
N SER A 189 17.58 6.63 4.48
CA SER A 189 16.87 5.47 5.04
C SER A 189 15.60 5.79 5.83
N VAL A 190 15.26 7.05 6.02
CA VAL A 190 14.05 7.49 6.75
C VAL A 190 13.09 8.27 5.87
N ASP A 191 13.47 8.55 4.63
CA ASP A 191 12.66 9.34 3.71
C ASP A 191 11.53 8.53 3.05
N TRP A 192 10.52 9.26 2.63
CA TRP A 192 9.54 8.74 1.69
C TRP A 192 10.18 8.47 0.34
N ALA A 193 9.60 7.56 -0.41
CA ALA A 193 10.09 7.23 -1.74
C ALA A 193 10.12 8.47 -2.65
N VAL A 194 11.25 8.71 -3.30
CA VAL A 194 11.35 9.61 -4.45
C VAL A 194 10.56 9.02 -5.62
N LEU A 195 10.67 7.69 -5.77
CA LEU A 195 9.89 6.84 -6.65
C LEU A 195 9.89 5.43 -6.08
N SER A 196 8.76 4.74 -6.15
CA SER A 196 8.68 3.33 -5.81
C SER A 196 7.89 2.55 -6.86
N VAL A 197 8.15 1.26 -6.94
CA VAL A 197 7.47 0.33 -7.84
C VAL A 197 7.14 -0.95 -7.10
N ALA A 198 5.89 -1.36 -7.19
CA ALA A 198 5.44 -2.68 -6.78
C ALA A 198 5.01 -3.48 -8.00
N THR A 199 5.40 -4.74 -8.07
CA THR A 199 5.00 -5.63 -9.16
C THR A 199 4.42 -6.94 -8.63
N SER A 200 3.55 -7.54 -9.43
CA SER A 200 3.06 -8.90 -9.21
C SER A 200 2.97 -9.63 -10.55
N VAL A 201 3.51 -10.83 -10.61
CA VAL A 201 3.50 -11.66 -11.82
C VAL A 201 2.97 -13.05 -11.49
N THR A 202 2.03 -13.53 -12.31
CA THR A 202 1.54 -14.91 -12.26
C THR A 202 2.01 -15.64 -13.51
N LEU A 203 2.62 -16.82 -13.35
CA LEU A 203 3.10 -17.64 -14.45
C LEU A 203 2.17 -18.84 -14.70
N LYS A 204 2.00 -19.18 -15.97
CA LYS A 204 1.38 -20.43 -16.42
C LYS A 204 2.26 -21.02 -17.54
N ASN A 205 2.82 -22.20 -17.31
CA ASN A 205 3.76 -22.83 -18.26
C ASN A 205 4.93 -21.89 -18.66
N ASP A 206 5.53 -21.22 -17.68
CA ASP A 206 6.61 -20.22 -17.82
C ASP A 206 6.27 -18.99 -18.69
N LYS A 207 4.99 -18.80 -19.03
CA LYS A 207 4.47 -17.58 -19.65
C LYS A 207 3.76 -16.72 -18.61
N VAL A 208 3.81 -15.43 -18.81
CA VAL A 208 3.09 -14.46 -17.96
C VAL A 208 1.59 -14.56 -18.25
N SER A 209 0.82 -15.09 -17.31
CA SER A 209 -0.65 -15.10 -17.41
C SER A 209 -1.30 -13.85 -16.83
N ASN A 210 -0.62 -13.17 -15.94
CA ASN A 210 -1.02 -11.87 -15.39
C ASN A 210 0.20 -11.09 -14.89
N ALA A 211 0.20 -9.78 -15.10
CA ALA A 211 1.19 -8.86 -14.54
C ALA A 211 0.49 -7.64 -13.95
N ARG A 212 1.07 -7.07 -12.89
CA ARG A 212 0.79 -5.74 -12.39
C ARG A 212 2.10 -5.00 -12.16
N ILE A 213 2.14 -3.73 -12.57
CA ILE A 213 3.26 -2.81 -12.40
C ILE A 213 2.68 -1.51 -11.86
N VAL A 214 2.96 -1.19 -10.61
CA VAL A 214 2.32 -0.09 -9.89
C VAL A 214 3.37 0.87 -9.37
N PHE A 215 3.35 2.10 -9.82
CA PHE A 215 4.18 3.18 -9.31
C PHE A 215 3.56 3.80 -8.06
N GLY A 216 4.42 4.20 -7.11
CA GLY A 216 4.08 5.00 -5.95
C GLY A 216 5.09 6.12 -5.73
N GLY A 217 4.65 7.26 -5.24
CA GLY A 217 5.47 8.48 -5.11
C GLY A 217 5.91 9.05 -6.45
N GLY A 218 6.03 10.36 -6.55
CA GLY A 218 6.58 11.03 -7.73
C GLY A 218 5.83 10.87 -9.06
N VAL A 219 4.60 10.35 -9.05
CA VAL A 219 3.70 10.27 -10.20
C VAL A 219 2.66 11.40 -10.17
N VAL A 220 2.21 11.82 -11.33
CA VAL A 220 1.14 12.81 -11.47
C VAL A 220 -0.15 12.23 -10.89
N GLY A 221 -0.99 13.09 -10.26
CA GLY A 221 -2.23 12.67 -9.60
C GLY A 221 -2.08 12.23 -8.15
N ALA A 222 -0.85 12.01 -7.68
CA ALA A 222 -0.56 11.70 -6.26
C ALA A 222 -1.28 10.46 -5.71
N VAL A 223 -1.52 9.47 -6.58
CA VAL A 223 -2.10 8.15 -6.23
C VAL A 223 -1.22 7.02 -6.77
N PRO A 224 -1.32 5.80 -6.24
CA PRO A 224 -0.66 4.65 -6.86
C PRO A 224 -1.15 4.46 -8.31
N MET A 225 -0.21 4.43 -9.26
CA MET A 225 -0.53 4.43 -10.69
C MET A 225 -0.06 3.14 -11.35
N ARG A 226 -0.95 2.46 -12.08
CA ARG A 226 -0.62 1.26 -12.85
C ARG A 226 -0.10 1.63 -14.24
N ALA A 227 0.95 0.93 -14.67
CA ALA A 227 1.48 1.00 -16.04
C ALA A 227 0.79 -0.05 -16.93
N THR A 228 -0.48 0.16 -17.24
CA THR A 228 -1.36 -0.85 -17.88
C THR A 228 -0.86 -1.32 -19.23
N GLU A 229 -0.30 -0.43 -20.06
CA GLU A 229 0.27 -0.76 -21.36
C GLU A 229 1.47 -1.73 -21.22
N ALA A 230 2.31 -1.51 -20.22
CA ALA A 230 3.44 -2.39 -19.94
C ALA A 230 2.98 -3.74 -19.38
N GLU A 231 1.92 -3.76 -18.56
CA GLU A 231 1.32 -4.98 -18.04
C GLU A 231 0.77 -5.85 -19.18
N GLU A 232 0.01 -5.24 -20.10
CA GLU A 232 -0.59 -5.89 -21.27
C GLU A 232 0.48 -6.47 -22.21
N ALA A 233 1.58 -5.74 -22.43
CA ALA A 233 2.69 -6.19 -23.27
C ALA A 233 3.42 -7.43 -22.72
N MET A 234 3.29 -7.75 -21.43
CA MET A 234 3.85 -8.94 -20.82
C MET A 234 2.97 -10.17 -20.94
N VAL A 235 1.64 -10.00 -21.06
CA VAL A 235 0.68 -11.12 -21.03
C VAL A 235 0.93 -12.07 -22.23
N GLU A 236 0.88 -13.38 -21.99
CA GLU A 236 1.18 -14.49 -22.92
C GLU A 236 2.64 -14.56 -23.41
N ALA A 237 3.51 -13.62 -23.05
CA ALA A 237 4.93 -13.67 -23.35
C ALA A 237 5.69 -14.60 -22.36
N ALA A 238 6.80 -15.18 -22.82
CA ALA A 238 7.71 -15.89 -21.92
C ALA A 238 8.36 -14.90 -20.94
N ALA A 239 8.49 -15.30 -19.67
CA ALA A 239 9.05 -14.43 -18.63
C ALA A 239 10.59 -14.35 -18.73
N THR A 240 11.10 -13.73 -19.79
CA THR A 240 12.52 -13.54 -20.09
C THR A 240 13.00 -12.15 -19.73
N GLU A 241 14.32 -11.98 -19.57
CA GLU A 241 14.97 -10.70 -19.33
C GLU A 241 14.64 -9.65 -20.43
N ASP A 242 14.53 -10.10 -21.70
CA ASP A 242 14.18 -9.21 -22.80
C ASP A 242 12.74 -8.70 -22.69
N VAL A 243 11.77 -9.55 -22.32
CA VAL A 243 10.38 -9.14 -22.08
C VAL A 243 10.29 -8.20 -20.88
N ILE A 244 11.00 -8.49 -19.79
CA ILE A 244 11.09 -7.62 -18.62
C ILE A 244 11.69 -6.26 -18.99
N GLY A 245 12.76 -6.24 -19.79
CA GLY A 245 13.40 -5.01 -20.25
C GLY A 245 12.47 -4.12 -21.08
N ARG A 246 11.72 -4.72 -22.03
CA ARG A 246 10.71 -3.99 -22.82
C ARG A 246 9.56 -3.46 -21.97
N ALA A 247 9.07 -4.25 -21.02
CA ALA A 247 8.03 -3.80 -20.10
C ALA A 247 8.51 -2.63 -19.23
N ALA A 248 9.76 -2.66 -18.76
CA ALA A 248 10.34 -1.57 -17.99
C ALA A 248 10.48 -0.28 -18.82
N GLU A 249 10.88 -0.39 -20.08
CA GLU A 249 10.94 0.74 -21.00
C GLU A 249 9.54 1.31 -21.25
N GLU A 250 8.55 0.45 -21.54
CA GLU A 250 7.17 0.86 -21.78
C GLU A 250 6.55 1.53 -20.55
N ALA A 251 6.71 0.94 -19.34
CA ALA A 251 6.21 1.50 -18.11
C ALA A 251 6.80 2.89 -17.82
N SER A 252 8.09 3.10 -18.11
CA SER A 252 8.74 4.40 -17.93
C SER A 252 8.26 5.44 -18.95
N ARG A 253 7.86 5.01 -20.14
CA ARG A 253 7.42 5.89 -21.25
C ARG A 253 5.94 6.29 -21.09
N SER A 254 5.08 5.35 -20.73
CA SER A 254 3.63 5.55 -20.63
C SER A 254 3.19 6.23 -19.33
N THR A 255 4.05 6.28 -18.30
CA THR A 255 3.72 6.89 -17.01
C THR A 255 4.14 8.36 -16.96
N GLU A 256 3.25 9.22 -16.46
CA GLU A 256 3.54 10.62 -16.20
C GLU A 256 4.15 10.79 -14.81
N PHE A 257 5.38 11.32 -14.77
CA PHE A 257 6.10 11.61 -13.53
C PHE A 257 6.00 13.09 -13.19
N ALA A 258 5.90 13.40 -11.90
CA ALA A 258 5.85 14.76 -11.40
C ALA A 258 7.26 15.34 -11.19
N ASP A 259 7.37 16.66 -11.34
CA ASP A 259 8.50 17.45 -10.85
C ASP A 259 8.21 17.92 -9.43
N ASP A 260 9.17 17.78 -8.52
CA ASP A 260 9.12 18.36 -7.18
C ASP A 260 10.55 18.72 -6.70
N GLU A 261 10.66 19.24 -5.46
CA GLU A 261 11.94 19.64 -4.87
C GLU A 261 12.92 18.48 -4.68
N ARG A 262 12.48 17.22 -4.77
CA ARG A 262 13.34 16.05 -4.56
C ARG A 262 13.90 15.48 -5.85
N ALA A 263 13.15 15.56 -6.95
CA ALA A 263 13.60 15.03 -8.23
C ALA A 263 12.78 15.58 -9.42
N SER A 264 13.41 15.69 -10.58
CA SER A 264 12.73 16.00 -11.84
C SER A 264 11.97 14.78 -12.39
N ALA A 265 10.94 15.03 -13.19
CA ALA A 265 10.19 14.00 -13.92
C ALA A 265 11.12 13.15 -14.82
N ASP A 266 12.08 13.78 -15.48
CA ASP A 266 13.05 13.07 -16.34
C ASP A 266 13.96 12.14 -15.54
N TYR A 267 14.43 12.56 -14.38
CA TYR A 267 15.19 11.69 -13.49
C TYR A 267 14.35 10.50 -13.03
N ARG A 268 13.11 10.75 -12.60
CA ARG A 268 12.19 9.68 -12.20
C ARG A 268 11.92 8.70 -13.33
N ARG A 269 11.77 9.19 -14.58
CA ARG A 269 11.59 8.33 -15.75
C ARG A 269 12.79 7.42 -15.99
N GLN A 270 14.02 7.92 -15.81
CA GLN A 270 15.23 7.10 -15.95
C GLN A 270 15.31 6.03 -14.84
N VAL A 271 15.03 6.42 -13.60
CA VAL A 271 15.03 5.50 -12.45
C VAL A 271 13.92 4.46 -12.55
N ALA A 272 12.75 4.83 -13.07
CA ALA A 272 11.63 3.93 -13.27
C ALA A 272 12.01 2.67 -14.04
N ARG A 273 12.81 2.78 -15.10
CA ARG A 273 13.30 1.63 -15.89
C ARG A 273 14.05 0.62 -15.02
N VAL A 274 14.92 1.12 -14.16
CA VAL A 274 15.73 0.28 -13.26
C VAL A 274 14.84 -0.40 -12.23
N LEU A 275 14.01 0.39 -11.52
CA LEU A 275 13.16 -0.15 -10.47
C LEU A 275 12.12 -1.15 -10.99
N VAL A 276 11.52 -0.88 -12.15
CA VAL A 276 10.56 -1.82 -12.78
C VAL A 276 11.26 -3.10 -13.17
N ARG A 277 12.44 -3.02 -13.81
CA ARG A 277 13.21 -4.20 -14.19
C ARG A 277 13.56 -5.07 -12.99
N GLU A 278 14.12 -4.48 -11.94
CA GLU A 278 14.49 -5.19 -10.71
C GLU A 278 13.26 -5.79 -10.02
N SER A 279 12.18 -5.03 -9.89
CA SER A 279 10.94 -5.49 -9.25
C SER A 279 10.30 -6.65 -10.04
N LEU A 280 10.22 -6.55 -11.37
CA LEU A 280 9.70 -7.62 -12.23
C LEU A 280 10.58 -8.88 -12.18
N SER A 281 11.90 -8.74 -12.25
CA SER A 281 12.83 -9.87 -12.14
C SER A 281 12.63 -10.62 -10.83
N ASN A 282 12.54 -9.89 -9.71
CA ASN A 282 12.26 -10.48 -8.40
C ASN A 282 10.87 -11.14 -8.34
N SER A 283 9.85 -10.53 -8.95
CA SER A 283 8.50 -11.11 -8.99
C SER A 283 8.45 -12.40 -9.80
N VAL A 284 9.12 -12.46 -10.96
CA VAL A 284 9.22 -13.66 -11.80
C VAL A 284 9.98 -14.77 -11.06
N GLU A 285 11.11 -14.45 -10.42
CA GLU A 285 11.88 -15.42 -9.64
C GLU A 285 11.05 -16.01 -8.49
N ARG A 286 10.31 -15.14 -7.77
CA ARG A 286 9.40 -15.55 -6.71
C ARG A 286 8.25 -16.41 -7.23
N ALA A 287 7.66 -16.05 -8.40
CA ALA A 287 6.60 -16.82 -9.03
C ALA A 287 7.05 -18.24 -9.42
N ARG A 288 8.30 -18.40 -9.91
CA ARG A 288 8.89 -19.71 -10.22
C ARG A 288 9.12 -20.59 -8.97
N ARG A 289 9.35 -19.97 -7.82
CA ARG A 289 9.51 -20.67 -6.53
C ARG A 289 8.19 -21.01 -5.85
N ASP A 290 7.11 -20.34 -6.22
CA ASP A 290 5.79 -20.55 -5.62
C ASP A 290 5.19 -21.86 -6.12
N LYS A 291 4.88 -22.75 -5.19
CA LYS A 291 4.30 -24.07 -5.48
C LYS A 291 2.78 -24.12 -5.25
N GLY A 292 2.17 -22.96 -4.86
CA GLY A 292 0.74 -22.86 -4.52
C GLY A 292 0.43 -23.10 -3.04
#